data_274765beac9cd3e5217e53aa84dac9c5
#
_entry.id   274765beac9cd3e5217e53aa84dac9c5
#
_cell.length_a   1.000
_cell.length_b   1.000
_cell.length_c   1.000
_cell.angle_alpha   90.00
_cell.angle_beta   90.00
_cell.angle_gamma   90.00
#
_symmetry.space_group_name_H-M   'P 1'
#
loop_
_entity.id
_entity.type
_entity.pdbx_description
1 polymer ?
#
loop_
_entity_poly.entity_id
_entity_poly.type
_entity_poly.pdbx_seq_one_letter_code
_entity_poly.pdbx_strand_id
1 'polypeptide(L)'
;MAQMWITMGPQHPMTHGLWTLRVKVDGETVVDTEAELGYIHRGVEKIAEARDFTQVTPYCDRLCYVSAMTWSNSYIYAAEDLLEVEVPERAEFIRLIAAELQRLASHLMWLGAFGPDIGNLTLMTWCMRDREMFLDLLQELGGSRMHYNYPRIGGVKRDLPVGFADRARAKIKLFENRIDEYEMMLDESTIWLVRLQGVGYARAEDMVNAGVSGPNVRAAGVNYDVRWAHPYSVYDQVDWEPAVEKPTSVKGADCYLSLIHI
;
A
#
# COMPACT_ATOMS: atom_id res chain seq x y z
N MET A 1 5.09 -32.62 22.13
CA MET A 1 3.79 -32.89 21.47
C MET A 1 4.04 -33.22 20.01
N ALA A 2 3.14 -33.91 19.33
CA ALA A 2 3.40 -34.20 17.91
C ALA A 2 3.21 -32.92 17.08
N GLN A 3 4.20 -32.59 16.27
CA GLN A 3 4.11 -31.48 15.32
C GLN A 3 3.07 -31.80 14.25
N MET A 4 2.27 -30.81 13.88
CA MET A 4 1.25 -30.95 12.85
C MET A 4 1.20 -29.74 11.92
N TRP A 5 0.77 -29.97 10.67
CA TRP A 5 0.50 -28.89 9.73
C TRP A 5 -0.98 -28.48 9.79
N ILE A 6 -1.22 -27.19 9.89
CA ILE A 6 -2.54 -26.56 9.80
C ILE A 6 -2.57 -25.72 8.54
N THR A 7 -3.64 -25.83 7.74
CA THR A 7 -3.81 -25.03 6.53
C THR A 7 -4.78 -23.88 6.82
N MET A 8 -4.31 -22.66 6.56
CA MET A 8 -5.08 -21.43 6.68
C MET A 8 -5.30 -20.84 5.28
N GLY A 9 -6.55 -20.82 4.85
CA GLY A 9 -6.93 -20.37 3.51
C GLY A 9 -7.13 -21.50 2.49
N PRO A 10 -7.45 -21.13 1.23
CA PRO A 10 -7.55 -19.75 0.70
C PRO A 10 -8.68 -18.91 1.31
N GLN A 11 -9.78 -19.51 1.78
CA GLN A 11 -10.87 -18.84 2.47
C GLN A 11 -10.56 -18.75 3.97
N HIS A 12 -9.89 -17.69 4.35
CA HIS A 12 -9.55 -17.35 5.74
C HIS A 12 -9.43 -15.82 5.86
N PRO A 13 -9.82 -15.19 6.97
CA PRO A 13 -9.68 -13.74 7.14
C PRO A 13 -8.29 -13.20 6.80
N MET A 14 -7.23 -13.90 7.23
CA MET A 14 -5.86 -13.49 6.99
C MET A 14 -5.40 -13.67 5.53
N THR A 15 -5.90 -14.65 4.80
CA THR A 15 -5.46 -14.95 3.43
C THR A 15 -6.33 -14.32 2.34
N HIS A 16 -7.50 -13.79 2.70
CA HIS A 16 -8.41 -13.03 1.85
C HIS A 16 -8.79 -13.70 0.51
N GLY A 17 -8.71 -15.03 0.43
CA GLY A 17 -8.96 -15.80 -0.79
C GLY A 17 -7.82 -15.77 -1.83
N LEU A 18 -6.68 -15.17 -1.50
CA LEU A 18 -5.58 -14.92 -2.44
C LEU A 18 -4.50 -16.00 -2.42
N TRP A 19 -4.30 -16.62 -1.27
CA TRP A 19 -3.23 -17.58 -1.02
C TRP A 19 -3.58 -18.52 0.14
N THR A 20 -2.80 -19.54 0.32
CA THR A 20 -2.89 -20.45 1.45
C THR A 20 -1.60 -20.35 2.26
N LEU A 21 -1.74 -20.23 3.59
CA LEU A 21 -0.63 -20.35 4.51
C LEU A 21 -0.72 -21.70 5.21
N ARG A 22 0.28 -22.55 4.99
CA ARG A 22 0.47 -23.78 5.75
C ARG A 22 1.37 -23.47 6.94
N VAL A 23 0.91 -23.77 8.12
CA VAL A 23 1.58 -23.46 9.39
C VAL A 23 1.88 -24.77 10.09
N LYS A 24 3.16 -25.01 10.39
CA LYS A 24 3.58 -26.13 11.23
C LYS A 24 3.62 -25.71 12.68
N VAL A 25 2.89 -26.42 13.52
CA VAL A 25 2.78 -26.08 14.93
C VAL A 25 3.28 -27.21 15.84
N ASP A 26 3.85 -26.83 16.98
CA ASP A 26 4.13 -27.70 18.12
C ASP A 26 3.36 -27.16 19.30
N GLY A 27 2.19 -27.77 19.58
CA GLY A 27 1.18 -27.18 20.43
C GLY A 27 0.62 -25.91 19.79
N GLU A 28 0.77 -24.76 20.46
CA GLU A 28 0.36 -23.44 19.97
C GLU A 28 1.52 -22.62 19.38
N THR A 29 2.74 -23.18 19.37
CA THR A 29 3.91 -22.49 18.84
C THR A 29 4.11 -22.80 17.36
N VAL A 30 4.20 -21.75 16.55
CA VAL A 30 4.56 -21.88 15.13
C VAL A 30 6.03 -22.18 15.01
N VAL A 31 6.37 -23.29 14.33
CA VAL A 31 7.75 -23.73 14.12
C VAL A 31 8.20 -23.61 12.67
N ASP A 32 7.25 -23.58 11.72
CA ASP A 32 7.56 -23.44 10.30
C ASP A 32 6.35 -22.92 9.53
N THR A 33 6.57 -22.31 8.36
CA THR A 33 5.49 -21.79 7.50
C THR A 33 5.79 -21.97 6.03
N GLU A 34 4.79 -22.31 5.24
CA GLU A 34 4.85 -22.40 3.79
C GLU A 34 3.73 -21.58 3.18
N ALA A 35 4.05 -20.69 2.23
CA ALA A 35 3.08 -19.94 1.45
C ALA A 35 2.80 -20.62 0.12
N GLU A 36 1.52 -20.90 -0.17
CA GLU A 36 1.07 -21.43 -1.45
C GLU A 36 0.33 -20.31 -2.20
N LEU A 37 0.94 -19.85 -3.29
CA LEU A 37 0.49 -18.72 -4.09
C LEU A 37 -0.14 -19.19 -5.40
N GLY A 38 -0.83 -18.27 -6.11
CA GLY A 38 -1.33 -18.54 -7.46
C GLY A 38 -2.85 -18.53 -7.61
N TYR A 39 -3.62 -18.44 -6.52
CA TYR A 39 -5.09 -18.45 -6.58
C TYR A 39 -5.70 -17.29 -7.39
N ILE A 40 -4.99 -16.18 -7.52
CA ILE A 40 -5.39 -15.03 -8.34
C ILE A 40 -4.53 -14.86 -9.60
N HIS A 41 -3.76 -15.87 -10.00
CA HIS A 41 -3.01 -15.83 -11.24
C HIS A 41 -3.98 -15.82 -12.44
N ARG A 42 -3.93 -14.72 -13.22
CA ARG A 42 -4.86 -14.47 -14.33
C ARG A 42 -4.18 -14.42 -15.71
N GLY A 43 -2.91 -14.80 -15.79
CA GLY A 43 -2.14 -14.81 -17.04
C GLY A 43 -1.94 -13.42 -17.66
N VAL A 44 -1.78 -12.38 -16.84
CA VAL A 44 -1.71 -10.97 -17.31
C VAL A 44 -0.56 -10.75 -18.28
N GLU A 45 0.62 -11.35 -18.01
CA GLU A 45 1.79 -11.24 -18.88
C GLU A 45 1.49 -11.83 -20.26
N LYS A 46 0.82 -12.97 -20.31
CA LYS A 46 0.47 -13.63 -21.58
C LYS A 46 -0.60 -12.86 -22.37
N ILE A 47 -1.51 -12.21 -21.66
CA ILE A 47 -2.49 -11.31 -22.26
C ILE A 47 -1.78 -10.08 -22.84
N ALA A 48 -0.81 -9.53 -22.12
CA ALA A 48 -0.06 -8.34 -22.54
C ALA A 48 0.73 -8.57 -23.84
N GLU A 49 1.31 -9.76 -24.06
CA GLU A 49 1.98 -10.11 -25.31
C GLU A 49 1.07 -10.00 -26.56
N ALA A 50 -0.24 -10.17 -26.38
CA ALA A 50 -1.22 -10.16 -27.47
C ALA A 50 -2.00 -8.83 -27.58
N ARG A 51 -1.54 -7.78 -26.90
CA ARG A 51 -2.23 -6.50 -26.79
C ARG A 51 -1.30 -5.32 -27.11
N ASP A 52 -1.90 -4.20 -27.54
CA ASP A 52 -1.18 -2.94 -27.67
C ASP A 52 -0.95 -2.29 -26.30
N PHE A 53 0.06 -1.42 -26.17
CA PHE A 53 0.40 -0.73 -24.92
C PHE A 53 -0.82 -0.08 -24.24
N THR A 54 -1.68 0.60 -24.99
CA THR A 54 -2.88 1.24 -24.46
C THR A 54 -3.93 0.25 -23.96
N GLN A 55 -3.99 -0.94 -24.58
CA GLN A 55 -4.92 -2.00 -24.18
C GLN A 55 -4.47 -2.74 -22.93
N VAL A 56 -3.17 -2.71 -22.59
CA VAL A 56 -2.62 -3.31 -21.37
C VAL A 56 -2.89 -2.45 -20.14
N THR A 57 -2.94 -1.12 -20.28
CA THR A 57 -3.13 -0.18 -19.16
C THR A 57 -4.28 -0.57 -18.21
N PRO A 58 -5.49 -0.94 -18.68
CA PRO A 58 -6.58 -1.34 -17.80
C PRO A 58 -6.31 -2.62 -16.99
N TYR A 59 -5.42 -3.49 -17.46
CA TYR A 59 -5.03 -4.68 -16.69
C TYR A 59 -4.12 -4.31 -15.52
N CYS A 60 -3.29 -3.28 -15.68
CA CYS A 60 -2.40 -2.80 -14.61
C CYS A 60 -3.20 -2.29 -13.40
N ASP A 61 -4.29 -1.54 -13.62
CA ASP A 61 -5.21 -1.14 -12.55
C ASP A 61 -5.75 -2.31 -11.73
N ARG A 62 -5.85 -3.48 -12.32
CA ARG A 62 -6.46 -4.66 -11.74
C ARG A 62 -5.47 -5.66 -11.16
N LEU A 63 -4.18 -5.35 -11.20
CA LEU A 63 -3.15 -6.14 -10.53
C LEU A 63 -3.29 -6.01 -9.01
N CYS A 64 -3.49 -4.78 -8.54
CA CYS A 64 -3.78 -4.50 -7.14
C CYS A 64 -4.76 -3.32 -7.04
N TYR A 65 -6.01 -3.56 -6.68
CA TYR A 65 -7.05 -2.53 -6.66
C TYR A 65 -6.81 -1.42 -5.63
N VAL A 66 -6.07 -1.69 -4.56
CA VAL A 66 -5.71 -0.67 -3.55
C VAL A 66 -4.55 0.23 -3.99
N SER A 67 -3.83 -0.11 -5.06
CA SER A 67 -2.73 0.69 -5.62
C SER A 67 -2.84 0.84 -7.14
N ALA A 68 -4.05 0.88 -7.68
CA ALA A 68 -4.32 0.93 -9.11
C ALA A 68 -3.59 2.08 -9.84
N MET A 69 -3.54 3.28 -9.26
CA MET A 69 -2.81 4.42 -9.84
C MET A 69 -1.31 4.15 -9.94
N THR A 70 -0.71 3.63 -8.88
CA THR A 70 0.73 3.35 -8.84
C THR A 70 1.13 2.27 -9.84
N TRP A 71 0.34 1.18 -9.92
CA TRP A 71 0.57 0.12 -10.91
C TRP A 71 0.42 0.63 -12.34
N SER A 72 -0.60 1.44 -12.62
CA SER A 72 -0.80 2.02 -13.93
C SER A 72 0.31 3.02 -14.28
N ASN A 73 0.73 3.87 -13.33
CA ASN A 73 1.85 4.80 -13.53
C ASN A 73 3.15 4.05 -13.85
N SER A 74 3.49 3.00 -13.09
CA SER A 74 4.72 2.24 -13.31
C SER A 74 4.79 1.64 -14.73
N TYR A 75 3.68 1.09 -15.20
CA TYR A 75 3.59 0.58 -16.57
C TYR A 75 3.70 1.69 -17.61
N ILE A 76 3.00 2.81 -17.40
CA ILE A 76 2.96 3.95 -18.33
C ILE A 76 4.33 4.60 -18.42
N TYR A 77 5.04 4.82 -17.30
CA TYR A 77 6.40 5.37 -17.32
C TYR A 77 7.35 4.49 -18.11
N ALA A 78 7.29 3.16 -17.94
CA ALA A 78 8.10 2.24 -18.71
C ALA A 78 7.77 2.28 -20.21
N ALA A 79 6.50 2.43 -20.57
CA ALA A 79 6.07 2.56 -21.96
C ALA A 79 6.47 3.92 -22.57
N GLU A 80 6.36 5.00 -21.82
CA GLU A 80 6.77 6.35 -22.25
C GLU A 80 8.27 6.44 -22.46
N ASP A 81 9.05 5.87 -21.56
CA ASP A 81 10.51 5.79 -21.68
C ASP A 81 10.92 5.00 -22.95
N LEU A 82 10.30 3.84 -23.16
CA LEU A 82 10.54 3.02 -24.35
C LEU A 82 10.14 3.70 -25.67
N LEU A 83 9.07 4.48 -25.65
CA LEU A 83 8.51 5.17 -26.82
C LEU A 83 9.05 6.59 -27.00
N GLU A 84 9.91 7.06 -26.08
CA GLU A 84 10.46 8.43 -26.05
C GLU A 84 9.35 9.50 -26.08
N VAL A 85 8.26 9.30 -25.32
CA VAL A 85 7.12 10.21 -25.27
C VAL A 85 7.34 11.29 -24.22
N GLU A 86 7.34 12.54 -24.63
CA GLU A 86 7.35 13.69 -23.71
C GLU A 86 5.98 13.89 -23.08
N VAL A 87 5.97 14.04 -21.76
CA VAL A 87 4.75 14.25 -20.96
C VAL A 87 4.70 15.70 -20.47
N PRO A 88 3.59 16.42 -20.60
CA PRO A 88 3.46 17.76 -20.04
C PRO A 88 3.64 17.76 -18.52
N GLU A 89 4.45 18.70 -18.01
CA GLU A 89 4.73 18.84 -16.56
C GLU A 89 3.46 18.85 -15.70
N ARG A 90 2.41 19.55 -16.14
CA ARG A 90 1.12 19.58 -15.46
C ARG A 90 0.52 18.17 -15.31
N ALA A 91 0.65 17.31 -16.31
CA ALA A 91 0.15 15.95 -16.26
C ALA A 91 0.94 15.10 -15.24
N GLU A 92 2.25 15.31 -15.13
CA GLU A 92 3.09 14.66 -14.13
C GLU A 92 2.67 15.02 -12.69
N PHE A 93 2.45 16.31 -12.40
CA PHE A 93 1.92 16.72 -11.10
C PHE A 93 0.53 16.15 -10.80
N ILE A 94 -0.34 16.04 -11.80
CA ILE A 94 -1.67 15.42 -11.63
C ILE A 94 -1.55 13.93 -11.34
N ARG A 95 -0.64 13.23 -12.03
CA ARG A 95 -0.35 11.81 -11.74
C ARG A 95 0.17 11.61 -10.32
N LEU A 96 1.07 12.48 -9.86
CA LEU A 96 1.61 12.46 -8.51
C LEU A 96 0.49 12.67 -7.48
N ILE A 97 -0.35 13.69 -7.64
CA ILE A 97 -1.49 13.94 -6.74
C ILE A 97 -2.42 12.72 -6.69
N ALA A 98 -2.76 12.15 -7.85
CA ALA A 98 -3.64 10.98 -7.90
C ALA A 98 -3.02 9.75 -7.23
N ALA A 99 -1.71 9.52 -7.41
CA ALA A 99 -0.99 8.41 -6.79
C ALA A 99 -0.92 8.56 -5.27
N GLU A 100 -0.65 9.76 -4.74
CA GLU A 100 -0.55 9.99 -3.29
C GLU A 100 -1.93 9.99 -2.62
N LEU A 101 -2.99 10.51 -3.25
CA LEU A 101 -4.36 10.35 -2.74
C LEU A 101 -4.75 8.87 -2.67
N GLN A 102 -4.36 8.08 -3.65
CA GLN A 102 -4.59 6.65 -3.60
C GLN A 102 -3.73 5.95 -2.55
N ARG A 103 -2.51 6.40 -2.29
CA ARG A 103 -1.67 5.86 -1.22
C ARG A 103 -2.34 6.03 0.14
N LEU A 104 -2.92 7.20 0.43
CA LEU A 104 -3.70 7.43 1.65
C LEU A 104 -4.90 6.46 1.74
N ALA A 105 -5.66 6.32 0.65
CA ALA A 105 -6.75 5.34 0.60
C ALA A 105 -6.28 3.89 0.78
N SER A 106 -5.09 3.55 0.29
CA SER A 106 -4.47 2.23 0.41
C SER A 106 -4.03 1.93 1.84
N HIS A 107 -3.40 2.89 2.51
CA HIS A 107 -2.99 2.76 3.92
C HIS A 107 -4.21 2.57 4.82
N LEU A 108 -5.28 3.31 4.59
CA LEU A 108 -6.54 3.13 5.34
C LEU A 108 -7.19 1.76 5.07
N MET A 109 -7.14 1.26 3.83
CA MET A 109 -7.63 -0.09 3.54
C MET A 109 -6.81 -1.15 4.27
N TRP A 110 -5.49 -1.03 4.26
CA TRP A 110 -4.60 -1.96 4.95
C TRP A 110 -4.83 -1.95 6.46
N LEU A 111 -4.82 -0.77 7.08
CA LEU A 111 -5.04 -0.62 8.53
C LEU A 111 -6.43 -1.14 8.94
N GLY A 112 -7.45 -0.82 8.14
CA GLY A 112 -8.82 -1.29 8.37
C GLY A 112 -8.98 -2.80 8.22
N ALA A 113 -8.27 -3.43 7.29
CA ALA A 113 -8.29 -4.88 7.13
C ALA A 113 -7.49 -5.61 8.23
N PHE A 114 -6.40 -5.00 8.68
CA PHE A 114 -5.56 -5.56 9.75
C PHE A 114 -6.20 -5.46 11.14
N GLY A 115 -7.02 -4.42 11.38
CA GLY A 115 -7.67 -4.19 12.67
C GLY A 115 -8.44 -5.39 13.21
N PRO A 116 -9.36 -6.01 12.45
CA PRO A 116 -10.09 -7.21 12.87
C PRO A 116 -9.20 -8.40 13.19
N ASP A 117 -8.10 -8.60 12.46
CA ASP A 117 -7.16 -9.70 12.69
C ASP A 117 -6.48 -9.59 14.07
N ILE A 118 -6.26 -8.35 14.52
CA ILE A 118 -5.72 -8.08 15.87
C ILE A 118 -6.83 -7.99 16.92
N GLY A 119 -8.10 -7.93 16.52
CA GLY A 119 -9.26 -7.89 17.43
C GLY A 119 -9.86 -6.49 17.62
N ASN A 120 -9.58 -5.54 16.70
CA ASN A 120 -10.15 -4.20 16.71
C ASN A 120 -11.04 -3.95 15.47
N LEU A 121 -12.31 -4.36 15.57
CA LEU A 121 -13.28 -4.17 14.47
C LEU A 121 -13.66 -2.69 14.27
N THR A 122 -13.63 -1.87 15.33
CA THR A 122 -13.93 -0.43 15.25
C THR A 122 -12.95 0.29 14.31
N LEU A 123 -11.69 -0.09 14.35
CA LEU A 123 -10.66 0.43 13.47
C LEU A 123 -11.03 0.25 11.99
N MET A 124 -11.56 -0.92 11.61
CA MET A 124 -12.03 -1.16 10.25
C MET A 124 -13.11 -0.17 9.84
N THR A 125 -14.11 0.07 10.68
CA THR A 125 -15.22 0.97 10.32
C THR A 125 -14.76 2.42 10.19
N TRP A 126 -13.84 2.87 11.02
CA TRP A 126 -13.27 4.22 10.94
C TRP A 126 -12.39 4.38 9.69
N CYS A 127 -11.52 3.42 9.42
CA CYS A 127 -10.69 3.45 8.23
C CYS A 127 -11.53 3.47 6.94
N MET A 128 -12.60 2.67 6.87
CA MET A 128 -13.49 2.67 5.70
C MET A 128 -14.22 4.01 5.56
N ARG A 129 -14.69 4.62 6.66
CA ARG A 129 -15.29 5.96 6.65
C ARG A 129 -14.36 7.00 6.03
N ASP A 130 -13.11 7.02 6.46
CA ASP A 130 -12.16 8.06 6.02
C ASP A 130 -11.59 7.78 4.65
N ARG A 131 -11.45 6.51 4.29
CA ARG A 131 -11.09 6.08 2.94
C ARG A 131 -12.06 6.60 1.88
N GLU A 132 -13.36 6.65 2.17
CA GLU A 132 -14.38 7.16 1.24
C GLU A 132 -14.08 8.60 0.78
N MET A 133 -13.53 9.44 1.64
CA MET A 133 -13.18 10.81 1.27
C MET A 133 -12.17 10.86 0.12
N PHE A 134 -11.19 9.97 0.14
CA PHE A 134 -10.17 9.88 -0.92
C PHE A 134 -10.72 9.19 -2.16
N LEU A 135 -11.57 8.17 -2.01
CA LEU A 135 -12.22 7.50 -3.14
C LEU A 135 -13.13 8.44 -3.91
N ASP A 136 -13.83 9.35 -3.26
CA ASP A 136 -14.63 10.38 -3.92
C ASP A 136 -13.76 11.28 -4.83
N LEU A 137 -12.60 11.73 -4.32
CA LEU A 137 -11.66 12.53 -5.10
C LEU A 137 -11.12 11.74 -6.30
N LEU A 138 -10.75 10.49 -6.10
CA LEU A 138 -10.27 9.62 -7.16
C LEU A 138 -11.36 9.31 -8.20
N GLN A 139 -12.62 9.22 -7.77
CA GLN A 139 -13.77 9.09 -8.66
C GLN A 139 -14.00 10.35 -9.48
N GLU A 140 -13.83 11.54 -8.89
CA GLU A 140 -13.87 12.79 -9.65
C GLU A 140 -12.83 12.83 -10.77
N LEU A 141 -11.61 12.30 -10.52
CA LEU A 141 -10.54 12.23 -11.51
C LEU A 141 -10.79 11.15 -12.57
N GLY A 142 -10.97 9.92 -12.13
CA GLY A 142 -11.03 8.75 -13.00
C GLY A 142 -12.40 8.49 -13.62
N GLY A 143 -13.48 8.91 -12.95
CA GLY A 143 -14.88 8.60 -13.30
C GLY A 143 -15.36 7.27 -12.75
N SER A 144 -14.51 6.54 -12.04
CA SER A 144 -14.82 5.28 -11.36
C SER A 144 -14.29 5.34 -9.93
N ARG A 145 -15.02 4.75 -8.99
CA ARG A 145 -14.62 4.67 -7.59
C ARG A 145 -13.40 3.77 -7.36
N MET A 146 -13.23 2.77 -8.21
CA MET A 146 -12.08 1.85 -8.23
C MET A 146 -11.73 1.56 -9.70
N HIS A 147 -10.48 1.12 -9.94
CA HIS A 147 -10.01 0.86 -11.31
C HIS A 147 -10.15 2.08 -12.21
N TYR A 148 -9.46 3.12 -11.85
CA TYR A 148 -9.62 4.48 -12.39
C TYR A 148 -9.25 4.60 -13.85
N ASN A 149 -8.27 3.78 -14.31
CA ASN A 149 -7.71 3.85 -15.65
C ASN A 149 -7.49 5.32 -16.07
N TYR A 150 -6.92 6.09 -15.15
CA TYR A 150 -6.79 7.55 -15.26
C TYR A 150 -5.49 8.00 -15.92
N PRO A 151 -4.30 7.50 -15.51
CA PRO A 151 -3.06 7.75 -16.23
C PRO A 151 -3.15 7.19 -17.65
N ARG A 152 -2.51 7.87 -18.59
CA ARG A 152 -2.43 7.50 -20.01
C ARG A 152 -1.03 7.74 -20.52
N ILE A 153 -0.58 6.99 -21.51
CA ILE A 153 0.65 7.27 -22.22
C ILE A 153 0.55 8.70 -22.80
N GLY A 154 1.52 9.55 -22.47
CA GLY A 154 1.54 10.97 -22.82
C GLY A 154 0.78 11.90 -21.88
N GLY A 155 0.26 11.41 -20.74
CA GLY A 155 -0.39 12.28 -19.74
C GLY A 155 -1.47 11.61 -18.90
N VAL A 156 -2.61 12.26 -18.79
CA VAL A 156 -3.78 11.81 -18.01
C VAL A 156 -5.05 11.86 -18.86
N LYS A 157 -6.06 11.10 -18.47
CA LYS A 157 -7.35 11.00 -19.17
C LYS A 157 -8.06 12.34 -19.33
N ARG A 158 -7.95 13.22 -18.34
CA ARG A 158 -8.55 14.56 -18.28
C ARG A 158 -7.88 15.39 -17.21
N ASP A 159 -7.97 16.71 -17.35
CA ASP A 159 -7.46 17.68 -16.36
C ASP A 159 -8.27 17.63 -15.05
N LEU A 160 -7.77 18.32 -14.02
CA LEU A 160 -8.44 18.45 -12.73
C LEU A 160 -9.81 19.16 -12.91
N PRO A 161 -10.87 18.61 -12.30
CA PRO A 161 -12.17 19.32 -12.27
C PRO A 161 -12.06 20.66 -11.54
N VAL A 162 -12.94 21.61 -11.92
CA VAL A 162 -13.00 22.94 -11.27
C VAL A 162 -13.20 22.79 -9.76
N GLY A 163 -12.36 23.47 -8.96
CA GLY A 163 -12.41 23.44 -7.50
C GLY A 163 -11.89 22.13 -6.86
N PHE A 164 -11.31 21.22 -7.64
CA PHE A 164 -10.78 19.95 -7.14
C PHE A 164 -9.72 20.16 -6.05
N ALA A 165 -8.78 21.08 -6.26
CA ALA A 165 -7.69 21.35 -5.31
C ALA A 165 -8.22 21.81 -3.93
N ASP A 166 -9.27 22.63 -3.91
CA ASP A 166 -9.86 23.12 -2.66
C ASP A 166 -10.59 22.00 -1.91
N ARG A 167 -11.33 21.16 -2.65
CA ARG A 167 -11.98 19.96 -2.07
C ARG A 167 -10.94 18.98 -1.53
N ALA A 168 -9.86 18.74 -2.26
CA ALA A 168 -8.78 17.87 -1.83
C ALA A 168 -8.11 18.40 -0.54
N ARG A 169 -7.75 19.69 -0.49
CA ARG A 169 -7.19 20.31 0.71
C ARG A 169 -8.12 20.22 1.91
N ALA A 170 -9.42 20.45 1.71
CA ALA A 170 -10.40 20.36 2.79
C ALA A 170 -10.50 18.93 3.35
N LYS A 171 -10.50 17.90 2.48
CA LYS A 171 -10.55 16.50 2.90
C LYS A 171 -9.25 16.06 3.58
N ILE A 172 -8.09 16.49 3.09
CA ILE A 172 -6.79 16.23 3.71
C ILE A 172 -6.74 16.87 5.11
N LYS A 173 -7.14 18.14 5.23
CA LYS A 173 -7.18 18.82 6.53
C LYS A 173 -8.10 18.14 7.54
N LEU A 174 -9.24 17.65 7.09
CA LEU A 174 -10.13 16.85 7.94
C LEU A 174 -9.46 15.54 8.38
N PHE A 175 -8.74 14.89 7.47
CA PHE A 175 -8.06 13.63 7.76
C PHE A 175 -6.88 13.82 8.72
N GLU A 176 -6.10 14.89 8.58
CA GLU A 176 -5.03 15.23 9.52
C GLU A 176 -5.54 15.28 10.97
N ASN A 177 -6.69 15.92 11.21
CA ASN A 177 -7.29 15.98 12.55
C ASN A 177 -7.77 14.60 13.05
N ARG A 178 -7.98 13.63 12.17
CA ARG A 178 -8.41 12.26 12.53
C ARG A 178 -7.25 11.31 12.77
N ILE A 179 -6.04 11.66 12.37
CA ILE A 179 -4.85 10.85 12.67
C ILE A 179 -4.69 10.70 14.18
N ASP A 180 -4.87 11.79 14.93
CA ASP A 180 -4.82 11.77 16.40
C ASP A 180 -5.85 10.77 17.02
N GLU A 181 -7.03 10.63 16.38
CA GLU A 181 -8.05 9.66 16.82
C GLU A 181 -7.57 8.20 16.60
N TYR A 182 -6.86 7.95 15.49
CA TYR A 182 -6.27 6.63 15.22
C TYR A 182 -5.12 6.33 16.18
N GLU A 183 -4.21 7.27 16.40
CA GLU A 183 -3.09 7.11 17.34
C GLU A 183 -3.62 6.80 18.74
N MET A 184 -4.56 7.58 19.25
CA MET A 184 -5.19 7.33 20.55
C MET A 184 -5.82 5.92 20.60
N MET A 185 -6.57 5.52 19.56
CA MET A 185 -7.21 4.20 19.53
C MET A 185 -6.20 3.05 19.55
N LEU A 186 -5.04 3.20 18.91
CA LEU A 186 -4.03 2.17 18.80
C LEU A 186 -3.11 2.15 20.03
N ASP A 187 -2.62 3.29 20.46
CA ASP A 187 -1.63 3.42 21.53
C ASP A 187 -2.21 3.15 22.91
N GLU A 188 -3.50 3.42 23.12
CA GLU A 188 -4.20 3.11 24.37
C GLU A 188 -4.79 1.69 24.40
N SER A 189 -4.76 0.96 23.29
CA SER A 189 -5.32 -0.39 23.20
C SER A 189 -4.38 -1.46 23.77
N THR A 190 -4.65 -1.94 24.97
CA THR A 190 -3.88 -3.03 25.59
C THR A 190 -3.80 -4.28 24.71
N ILE A 191 -4.88 -4.65 24.01
CA ILE A 191 -4.92 -5.82 23.13
C ILE A 191 -3.96 -5.61 21.95
N TRP A 192 -3.96 -4.42 21.38
CA TRP A 192 -3.10 -4.04 20.28
C TRP A 192 -1.62 -4.10 20.68
N LEU A 193 -1.27 -3.45 21.77
CA LEU A 193 0.10 -3.40 22.28
C LEU A 193 0.64 -4.80 22.62
N VAL A 194 -0.11 -5.61 23.38
CA VAL A 194 0.33 -6.95 23.80
C VAL A 194 0.53 -7.90 22.60
N ARG A 195 -0.24 -7.73 21.52
CA ARG A 195 -0.13 -8.60 20.33
C ARG A 195 0.95 -8.19 19.37
N LEU A 196 1.40 -6.95 19.38
CA LEU A 196 2.32 -6.40 18.38
C LEU A 196 3.68 -6.01 18.95
N GLN A 197 3.74 -5.52 20.19
CA GLN A 197 5.01 -5.15 20.80
C GLN A 197 5.84 -6.39 21.15
N GLY A 198 7.10 -6.36 20.78
CA GLY A 198 8.01 -7.46 21.06
C GLY A 198 7.82 -8.70 20.17
N VAL A 199 7.00 -8.62 19.16
CA VAL A 199 6.68 -9.73 18.24
C VAL A 199 7.20 -9.42 16.84
N GLY A 200 7.71 -10.46 16.14
CA GLY A 200 8.10 -10.35 14.74
C GLY A 200 9.31 -9.46 14.49
N TYR A 201 10.28 -9.46 15.38
CA TYR A 201 11.51 -8.67 15.23
C TYR A 201 12.25 -8.99 13.93
N ALA A 202 12.63 -7.92 13.21
CA ALA A 202 13.49 -8.03 12.04
C ALA A 202 14.56 -6.94 12.09
N ARG A 203 15.83 -7.33 11.90
CA ARG A 203 16.94 -6.40 11.86
C ARG A 203 17.03 -5.73 10.49
N ALA A 204 17.51 -4.49 10.46
CA ALA A 204 17.73 -3.74 9.23
C ALA A 204 18.58 -4.53 8.21
N GLU A 205 19.67 -5.14 8.67
CA GLU A 205 20.57 -5.93 7.82
C GLU A 205 19.85 -7.12 7.17
N ASP A 206 19.04 -7.86 7.93
CA ASP A 206 18.31 -9.03 7.44
C ASP A 206 17.28 -8.60 6.40
N MET A 207 16.56 -7.48 6.63
CA MET A 207 15.60 -6.92 5.70
C MET A 207 16.25 -6.47 4.39
N VAL A 208 17.38 -5.74 4.47
CA VAL A 208 18.11 -5.29 3.28
C VAL A 208 18.61 -6.47 2.47
N ASN A 209 19.20 -7.48 3.14
CA ASN A 209 19.69 -8.69 2.48
C ASN A 209 18.57 -9.51 1.82
N ALA A 210 17.38 -9.47 2.38
CA ALA A 210 16.17 -10.09 1.80
C ALA A 210 15.50 -9.24 0.72
N GLY A 211 16.02 -8.05 0.39
CA GLY A 211 15.43 -7.14 -0.59
C GLY A 211 14.12 -6.47 -0.14
N VAL A 212 13.87 -6.39 1.16
CA VAL A 212 12.69 -5.72 1.71
C VAL A 212 12.82 -4.22 1.50
N SER A 213 11.72 -3.59 1.09
CA SER A 213 11.63 -2.14 0.87
C SER A 213 10.37 -1.56 1.55
N GLY A 214 10.21 -0.24 1.48
CA GLY A 214 9.01 0.45 1.97
C GLY A 214 8.95 0.60 3.49
N PRO A 215 7.75 0.61 4.09
CA PRO A 215 7.57 0.91 5.51
C PRO A 215 8.37 0.02 6.45
N ASN A 216 8.44 -1.28 6.19
CA ASN A 216 9.12 -2.22 7.06
C ASN A 216 10.61 -1.92 7.22
N VAL A 217 11.30 -1.63 6.13
CA VAL A 217 12.74 -1.31 6.19
C VAL A 217 12.98 0.06 6.82
N ARG A 218 12.08 1.03 6.62
CA ARG A 218 12.16 2.33 7.28
C ARG A 218 11.86 2.24 8.77
N ALA A 219 10.92 1.38 9.18
CA ALA A 219 10.68 1.07 10.60
C ALA A 219 11.93 0.48 11.27
N ALA A 220 12.77 -0.26 10.54
CA ALA A 220 14.04 -0.77 11.03
C ALA A 220 15.16 0.28 11.04
N GLY A 221 14.90 1.53 10.70
CA GLY A 221 15.84 2.65 10.75
C GLY A 221 16.65 2.88 9.48
N VAL A 222 16.30 2.22 8.38
CA VAL A 222 16.97 2.42 7.08
C VAL A 222 16.30 3.57 6.35
N ASN A 223 17.02 4.66 6.09
CA ASN A 223 16.53 5.79 5.33
C ASN A 223 16.52 5.46 3.82
N TYR A 224 15.51 4.67 3.41
CA TYR A 224 15.32 4.31 2.01
C TYR A 224 13.85 4.39 1.61
N ASP A 225 13.59 5.27 0.65
CA ASP A 225 12.35 5.33 -0.11
C ASP A 225 12.71 5.56 -1.57
N VAL A 226 12.20 4.75 -2.48
CA VAL A 226 12.54 4.83 -3.90
C VAL A 226 12.21 6.20 -4.51
N ARG A 227 11.15 6.84 -4.04
CA ARG A 227 10.73 8.18 -4.50
C ARG A 227 11.73 9.28 -4.14
N TRP A 228 12.50 9.06 -3.06
CA TRP A 228 13.51 9.98 -2.55
C TRP A 228 14.92 9.60 -3.00
N ALA A 229 15.25 8.30 -2.94
CA ALA A 229 16.59 7.79 -3.29
C ALA A 229 16.85 7.73 -4.80
N HIS A 230 15.80 7.45 -5.58
CA HIS A 230 15.81 7.36 -7.04
C HIS A 230 14.56 8.06 -7.60
N PRO A 231 14.50 9.41 -7.53
CA PRO A 231 13.32 10.15 -7.90
C PRO A 231 12.89 9.86 -9.34
N TYR A 232 11.61 9.74 -9.55
CA TYR A 232 10.97 9.58 -10.85
C TYR A 232 9.82 10.57 -10.98
N SER A 233 9.36 10.86 -12.22
CA SER A 233 8.35 11.88 -12.47
C SER A 233 8.78 13.22 -11.88
N VAL A 234 8.00 13.83 -11.02
CA VAL A 234 8.26 15.13 -10.38
C VAL A 234 8.51 15.03 -8.87
N TYR A 235 8.89 13.86 -8.35
CA TYR A 235 9.20 13.70 -6.92
C TYR A 235 10.41 14.51 -6.46
N ASP A 236 11.36 14.79 -7.35
CA ASP A 236 12.53 15.64 -7.11
C ASP A 236 12.19 17.14 -7.00
N GLN A 237 10.99 17.53 -7.45
CA GLN A 237 10.51 18.92 -7.42
C GLN A 237 9.61 19.19 -6.20
N VAL A 238 9.37 18.20 -5.35
CA VAL A 238 8.54 18.31 -4.17
C VAL A 238 9.41 18.22 -2.93
N ASP A 239 9.23 19.17 -2.02
CA ASP A 239 9.92 19.18 -0.73
C ASP A 239 9.22 18.20 0.24
N TRP A 240 9.86 17.08 0.52
CA TRP A 240 9.37 16.06 1.44
C TRP A 240 10.52 15.17 1.92
N GLU A 241 10.35 14.54 3.06
CA GLU A 241 11.30 13.58 3.62
C GLU A 241 10.59 12.25 3.93
N PRO A 242 11.26 11.09 3.70
CA PRO A 242 10.72 9.81 4.13
C PRO A 242 10.62 9.74 5.65
N ALA A 243 9.51 9.27 6.17
CA ALA A 243 9.40 8.93 7.58
C ALA A 243 10.30 7.70 7.87
N VAL A 244 11.19 7.83 8.85
CA VAL A 244 12.13 6.78 9.25
C VAL A 244 12.15 6.68 10.77
N GLU A 245 11.88 5.49 11.29
CA GLU A 245 11.91 5.22 12.72
C GLU A 245 13.31 4.86 13.21
N LYS A 246 13.49 4.91 14.52
CA LYS A 246 14.73 4.50 15.19
C LYS A 246 14.42 3.39 16.18
N PRO A 247 14.58 2.12 15.78
CA PRO A 247 14.32 1.03 16.69
C PRO A 247 15.16 1.16 17.98
N THR A 248 14.50 1.05 19.11
CA THR A 248 15.16 1.09 20.42
C THR A 248 15.70 -0.28 20.84
N SER A 249 15.26 -1.35 20.17
CA SER A 249 15.70 -2.72 20.42
C SER A 249 16.88 -3.10 19.53
N VAL A 250 17.88 -3.76 20.11
CA VAL A 250 18.99 -4.40 19.36
C VAL A 250 18.52 -5.52 18.43
N LYS A 251 17.29 -6.02 18.63
CA LYS A 251 16.66 -7.02 17.76
C LYS A 251 16.08 -6.44 16.47
N GLY A 252 16.00 -5.11 16.35
CA GLY A 252 15.44 -4.38 15.21
C GLY A 252 14.00 -3.89 15.45
N ALA A 253 13.26 -3.67 14.37
CA ALA A 253 11.85 -3.30 14.44
C ALA A 253 10.97 -4.51 14.77
N ASP A 254 9.95 -4.30 15.58
CA ASP A 254 8.87 -5.26 15.82
C ASP A 254 7.61 -4.91 14.98
N CYS A 255 6.59 -5.73 15.10
CA CYS A 255 5.34 -5.52 14.38
C CYS A 255 4.67 -4.19 14.73
N TYR A 256 4.74 -3.75 16.00
CA TYR A 256 4.15 -2.49 16.43
C TYR A 256 4.85 -1.29 15.76
N LEU A 257 6.18 -1.24 15.79
CA LEU A 257 6.95 -0.16 15.18
C LEU A 257 6.75 -0.09 13.66
N SER A 258 6.71 -1.25 13.00
CA SER A 258 6.42 -1.34 11.56
C SER A 258 5.04 -0.79 11.21
N LEU A 259 4.08 -0.92 12.10
CA LEU A 259 2.69 -0.55 11.89
C LEU A 259 2.43 0.94 12.13
N ILE A 260 2.94 1.50 13.24
CA ILE A 260 2.79 2.93 13.52
C ILE A 260 3.55 3.81 12.55
N HIS A 261 4.57 3.26 11.89
CA HIS A 261 5.36 3.94 10.88
C HIS A 261 4.56 4.32 9.62
N ILE A 262 3.48 3.62 9.32
CA ILE A 262 2.65 3.87 8.14
C ILE A 262 1.74 5.07 8.35
#